data_bcbf0e0382dff3ca4d0ac425bd306ef2
#
_entry.id   bcbf0e0382dff3ca4d0ac425bd306ef2
#
_cell.length_a   1.000
_cell.length_b   1.000
_cell.length_c   1.000
_cell.angle_alpha   90.00
_cell.angle_beta   90.00
_cell.angle_gamma   90.00
#
_symmetry.space_group_name_H-M   'P 1'
#
loop_
_entity.id
_entity.type
_entity.pdbx_description
1 polymer ?
#
loop_
_entity_poly.entity_id
_entity_poly.type
_entity_poly.pdbx_seq_one_letter_code
_entity_poly.pdbx_strand_id
1 'polypeptide(L)'
;MILVSILMLSANVCTASAATDSNGNGSSTNNEFDWDPVMEAIIQVESQGNPKAKSGNSVGVMQITPILVTECNNILKKKKSKKRYTLADRFSISKSKEMFLLMQSVHNPLNSIEQAIRSWNGGNHYSVKRTQRYFEKVMKLLKK
;
A
#
# COMPACT_ATOMS: atom_id res chain seq x y z
N MET A 1 -29.23 -42.62 48.83
CA MET A 1 -30.25 -41.59 49.16
C MET A 1 -30.18 -40.60 47.98
N ILE A 2 -30.96 -40.80 46.94
CA ILE A 2 -32.34 -40.35 46.70
C ILE A 2 -32.45 -38.83 46.77
N LEU A 3 -32.64 -38.19 45.65
CA LEU A 3 -33.80 -37.48 45.10
C LEU A 3 -33.30 -36.59 43.96
N VAL A 4 -33.61 -36.79 42.72
CA VAL A 4 -34.84 -36.58 41.93
C VAL A 4 -35.53 -35.24 42.15
N SER A 5 -35.59 -34.43 41.15
CA SER A 5 -36.81 -33.72 40.68
C SER A 5 -36.42 -32.66 39.63
N ILE A 6 -36.86 -32.85 38.45
CA ILE A 6 -38.05 -32.37 37.69
C ILE A 6 -37.84 -30.96 37.15
N LEU A 7 -37.66 -30.89 35.87
CA LEU A 7 -38.55 -30.57 34.75
C LEU A 7 -39.37 -29.27 34.95
N MET A 8 -39.11 -28.24 34.18
CA MET A 8 -40.16 -27.42 33.57
C MET A 8 -39.74 -26.90 32.22
N LEU A 9 -40.43 -27.39 31.26
CA LEU A 9 -40.56 -26.98 29.88
C LEU A 9 -41.44 -25.71 29.85
N SER A 10 -40.98 -24.69 29.13
CA SER A 10 -41.92 -23.67 28.68
C SER A 10 -41.48 -23.21 27.29
N ALA A 11 -42.16 -23.73 26.31
CA ALA A 11 -42.22 -23.22 24.96
C ALA A 11 -43.00 -21.89 24.94
N ASN A 12 -42.45 -20.87 24.32
CA ASN A 12 -43.26 -19.78 23.79
C ASN A 12 -42.86 -19.52 22.36
N VAL A 13 -43.75 -19.92 21.50
CA VAL A 13 -43.92 -19.58 20.09
C VAL A 13 -44.54 -18.20 20.04
N CYS A 14 -44.12 -17.41 19.11
CA CYS A 14 -44.77 -16.30 18.36
C CYS A 14 -43.79 -15.16 18.21
N THR A 15 -43.61 -14.52 17.09
CA THR A 15 -44.32 -14.34 15.87
C THR A 15 -43.38 -13.68 14.88
N ALA A 16 -43.49 -14.00 13.64
CA ALA A 16 -42.84 -13.31 12.55
C ALA A 16 -43.32 -11.85 12.48
N SER A 17 -42.40 -10.90 12.38
CA SER A 17 -42.63 -9.60 11.81
C SER A 17 -41.50 -9.28 10.88
N ALA A 18 -41.85 -9.29 9.60
CA ALA A 18 -41.01 -8.73 8.55
C ALA A 18 -40.98 -7.21 8.74
N ALA A 19 -39.78 -6.66 8.80
CA ALA A 19 -39.56 -5.24 8.59
C ALA A 19 -38.18 -5.06 7.98
N THR A 20 -38.22 -4.82 6.68
CA THR A 20 -37.40 -3.90 5.87
C THR A 20 -35.91 -3.84 6.12
N ASP A 21 -35.20 -4.26 5.09
CA ASP A 21 -33.86 -3.83 4.70
C ASP A 21 -33.56 -2.38 5.10
N SER A 22 -32.54 -2.22 5.91
CA SER A 22 -31.65 -1.09 5.82
C SER A 22 -30.25 -1.65 5.74
N ASN A 23 -29.81 -1.77 4.50
CA ASN A 23 -28.45 -2.02 4.11
C ASN A 23 -27.58 -0.87 4.63
N GLY A 24 -27.19 -0.97 5.88
CA GLY A 24 -26.15 -0.17 6.50
C GLY A 24 -24.80 -0.76 6.12
N ASN A 25 -24.37 -0.52 4.87
CA ASN A 25 -23.00 -0.71 4.46
C ASN A 25 -22.14 0.30 5.25
N GLY A 26 -21.77 -0.07 6.48
CA GLY A 26 -20.76 0.59 7.27
C GLY A 26 -19.42 0.40 6.59
N SER A 27 -19.19 1.15 5.50
CA SER A 27 -17.87 1.36 4.96
C SER A 27 -17.05 2.03 6.07
N SER A 28 -16.27 1.23 6.77
CA SER A 28 -15.14 1.71 7.57
C SER A 28 -14.20 2.37 6.57
N THR A 29 -14.40 3.66 6.33
CA THR A 29 -13.44 4.50 5.61
C THR A 29 -12.25 4.67 6.53
N ASN A 30 -11.36 3.67 6.53
CA ASN A 30 -9.98 3.93 6.85
C ASN A 30 -9.55 5.00 5.84
N ASN A 31 -9.34 6.23 6.30
CA ASN A 31 -8.74 7.30 5.51
C ASN A 31 -7.27 6.94 5.27
N GLU A 32 -7.04 5.87 4.50
CA GLU A 32 -5.72 5.57 3.97
C GLU A 32 -5.40 6.62 2.91
N PHE A 33 -4.23 7.23 3.02
CA PHE A 33 -3.80 8.26 2.07
C PHE A 33 -3.71 7.67 0.67
N ASP A 34 -4.38 8.30 -0.30
CA ASP A 34 -4.37 7.86 -1.70
C ASP A 34 -3.04 8.21 -2.36
N TRP A 35 -2.19 7.20 -2.53
CA TRP A 35 -0.91 7.30 -3.20
C TRP A 35 -0.98 7.08 -4.71
N ASP A 36 -2.11 6.65 -5.27
CA ASP A 36 -2.20 6.31 -6.68
C ASP A 36 -1.80 7.46 -7.61
N PRO A 37 -2.24 8.72 -7.41
CA PRO A 37 -1.83 9.81 -8.28
C PRO A 37 -0.30 10.04 -8.25
N VAL A 38 0.32 9.91 -7.08
CA VAL A 38 1.78 10.08 -6.93
C VAL A 38 2.53 8.95 -7.61
N MET A 39 2.09 7.71 -7.43
CA MET A 39 2.69 6.54 -8.08
C MET A 39 2.59 6.62 -9.60
N GLU A 40 1.43 7.02 -10.14
CA GLU A 40 1.26 7.20 -11.59
C GLU A 40 2.17 8.29 -12.15
N ALA A 41 2.30 9.42 -11.46
CA ALA A 41 3.21 10.49 -11.87
C ALA A 41 4.68 10.03 -11.85
N ILE A 42 5.10 9.27 -10.83
CA ILE A 42 6.43 8.67 -10.75
C ILE A 42 6.64 7.69 -11.91
N ILE A 43 5.69 6.79 -12.19
CA ILE A 43 5.74 5.84 -13.30
C ILE A 43 5.95 6.55 -14.63
N GLN A 44 5.24 7.65 -14.86
CA GLN A 44 5.40 8.44 -16.10
C GLN A 44 6.80 9.06 -16.20
N VAL A 45 7.36 9.58 -15.12
CA VAL A 45 8.70 10.16 -15.10
C VAL A 45 9.79 9.11 -15.28
N GLU A 46 9.64 7.94 -14.64
CA GLU A 46 10.66 6.88 -14.59
C GLU A 46 10.73 6.08 -15.91
N SER A 47 9.59 5.74 -16.49
CA SER A 47 9.55 4.76 -17.60
C SER A 47 8.52 5.05 -18.67
N GLN A 48 7.71 6.11 -18.54
CA GLN A 48 6.55 6.35 -19.38
C GLN A 48 5.57 5.16 -19.39
N GLY A 49 5.48 4.44 -18.27
CA GLY A 49 4.62 3.28 -18.13
C GLY A 49 5.19 1.96 -18.70
N ASN A 50 6.45 1.94 -19.14
CA ASN A 50 7.04 0.74 -19.72
C ASN A 50 7.50 -0.28 -18.64
N PRO A 51 6.83 -1.44 -18.47
CA PRO A 51 7.20 -2.42 -17.46
C PRO A 51 8.52 -3.14 -17.73
N LYS A 52 9.03 -3.04 -18.96
CA LYS A 52 10.31 -3.64 -19.37
C LYS A 52 11.47 -2.63 -19.39
N ALA A 53 11.23 -1.38 -18.95
CA ALA A 53 12.26 -0.36 -18.91
C ALA A 53 13.47 -0.80 -18.07
N LYS A 54 14.67 -0.48 -18.55
CA LYS A 54 15.95 -0.76 -17.87
C LYS A 54 16.85 0.45 -17.99
N SER A 55 17.45 0.87 -16.88
CA SER A 55 18.46 1.91 -16.81
C SER A 55 19.49 1.54 -15.74
N GLY A 56 20.63 1.01 -16.15
CA GLY A 56 21.62 0.44 -15.23
C GLY A 56 21.01 -0.68 -14.39
N ASN A 57 21.06 -0.54 -13.07
CA ASN A 57 20.49 -1.50 -12.12
C ASN A 57 18.99 -1.27 -11.84
N SER A 58 18.42 -0.21 -12.36
CA SER A 58 17.00 0.15 -12.17
C SER A 58 16.15 -0.47 -13.27
N VAL A 59 15.03 -1.09 -12.92
CA VAL A 59 14.16 -1.76 -13.89
C VAL A 59 12.68 -1.57 -13.58
N GLY A 60 11.84 -1.80 -14.60
CA GLY A 60 10.39 -1.78 -14.50
C GLY A 60 9.80 -0.38 -14.49
N VAL A 61 8.47 -0.31 -14.29
CA VAL A 61 7.72 0.95 -14.40
C VAL A 61 8.20 2.03 -13.43
N MET A 62 8.65 1.65 -12.23
CA MET A 62 9.09 2.56 -11.18
C MET A 62 10.62 2.58 -11.01
N GLN A 63 11.37 1.98 -11.92
CA GLN A 63 12.84 1.93 -11.93
C GLN A 63 13.44 1.45 -10.60
N ILE A 64 12.94 0.32 -10.12
CA ILE A 64 13.34 -0.25 -8.82
C ILE A 64 14.73 -0.90 -8.91
N THR A 65 15.57 -0.58 -7.93
CA THR A 65 16.91 -1.17 -7.78
C THR A 65 16.88 -2.48 -6.97
N PRO A 66 17.91 -3.35 -7.08
CA PRO A 66 18.05 -4.51 -6.19
C PRO A 66 18.14 -4.14 -4.70
N ILE A 67 18.73 -2.98 -4.39
CA ILE A 67 18.86 -2.48 -3.01
C ILE A 67 17.48 -2.21 -2.41
N LEU A 68 16.56 -1.59 -3.17
CA LEU A 68 15.19 -1.33 -2.69
C LEU A 68 14.44 -2.64 -2.42
N VAL A 69 14.60 -3.67 -3.26
CA VAL A 69 14.02 -4.99 -3.01
C VAL A 69 14.53 -5.59 -1.70
N THR A 70 15.83 -5.47 -1.43
CA THR A 70 16.44 -5.92 -0.18
C THR A 70 15.87 -5.16 1.02
N GLU A 71 15.72 -3.84 0.91
CA GLU A 71 15.15 -3.00 1.97
C GLU A 71 13.69 -3.38 2.26
N CYS A 72 12.87 -3.55 1.22
CA CYS A 72 11.50 -4.04 1.36
C CYS A 72 11.44 -5.39 2.08
N ASN A 73 12.31 -6.32 1.74
CA ASN A 73 12.38 -7.63 2.38
C ASN A 73 12.84 -7.55 3.85
N ASN A 74 13.73 -6.63 4.18
CA ASN A 74 14.14 -6.38 5.56
C ASN A 74 13.00 -5.79 6.39
N ILE A 75 12.22 -4.89 5.82
CA ILE A 75 11.01 -4.34 6.45
C ILE A 75 9.99 -5.47 6.71
N LEU A 76 9.71 -6.30 5.70
CA LEU A 76 8.79 -7.43 5.83
C LEU A 76 9.25 -8.42 6.90
N LYS A 77 10.56 -8.69 6.99
CA LYS A 77 11.14 -9.54 8.03
C LYS A 77 10.92 -8.96 9.43
N LYS A 78 11.17 -7.65 9.61
CA LYS A 78 10.92 -6.95 10.88
C LYS A 78 9.44 -6.99 11.27
N LYS A 79 8.54 -6.89 10.29
CA LYS A 79 7.08 -7.03 10.49
C LYS A 79 6.61 -8.48 10.66
N LYS A 80 7.52 -9.46 10.72
CA LYS A 80 7.23 -10.91 10.82
C LYS A 80 6.32 -11.42 9.69
N SER A 81 6.33 -10.75 8.54
CA SER A 81 5.58 -11.17 7.35
C SER A 81 6.26 -12.37 6.68
N LYS A 82 5.46 -13.28 6.14
CA LYS A 82 5.95 -14.38 5.29
C LYS A 82 6.20 -13.94 3.84
N LYS A 83 5.67 -12.78 3.45
CA LYS A 83 5.85 -12.23 2.10
C LYS A 83 7.31 -11.89 1.83
N ARG A 84 7.74 -12.12 0.60
CA ARG A 84 9.06 -11.72 0.08
C ARG A 84 8.93 -11.26 -1.36
N TYR A 85 9.71 -10.25 -1.71
CA TYR A 85 9.88 -9.80 -3.09
C TYR A 85 11.13 -10.42 -3.70
N THR A 86 11.05 -10.73 -4.99
CA THR A 86 12.17 -11.20 -5.81
C THR A 86 12.65 -10.08 -6.73
N LEU A 87 13.82 -10.26 -7.36
CA LEU A 87 14.29 -9.30 -8.36
C LEU A 87 13.39 -9.24 -9.61
N ALA A 88 12.68 -10.33 -9.92
CA ALA A 88 11.73 -10.39 -11.04
C ALA A 88 10.48 -9.55 -10.77
N ASP A 89 10.07 -9.37 -9.50
CA ASP A 89 8.90 -8.58 -9.12
C ASP A 89 9.01 -7.10 -9.52
N ARG A 90 10.22 -6.61 -9.76
CA ARG A 90 10.46 -5.24 -10.23
C ARG A 90 9.86 -4.93 -11.61
N PHE A 91 9.59 -5.97 -12.41
CA PHE A 91 8.92 -5.85 -13.71
C PHE A 91 7.38 -5.90 -13.61
N SER A 92 6.84 -6.23 -12.46
CA SER A 92 5.41 -6.23 -12.19
C SER A 92 4.95 -4.85 -11.71
N ILE A 93 3.97 -4.26 -12.41
CA ILE A 93 3.39 -2.96 -12.04
C ILE A 93 2.81 -3.02 -10.62
N SER A 94 2.01 -4.04 -10.33
CA SER A 94 1.39 -4.23 -9.01
C SER A 94 2.44 -4.37 -7.91
N LYS A 95 3.47 -5.22 -8.11
CA LYS A 95 4.53 -5.41 -7.12
C LYS A 95 5.39 -4.17 -6.92
N SER A 96 5.61 -3.40 -7.97
CA SER A 96 6.32 -2.12 -7.88
C SER A 96 5.56 -1.11 -7.03
N LYS A 97 4.25 -0.98 -7.23
CA LYS A 97 3.37 -0.15 -6.38
C LYS A 97 3.33 -0.64 -4.93
N GLU A 98 3.23 -1.95 -4.70
CA GLU A 98 3.28 -2.52 -3.34
C GLU A 98 4.60 -2.19 -2.62
N MET A 99 5.74 -2.26 -3.31
CA MET A 99 7.04 -1.88 -2.74
C MET A 99 7.09 -0.39 -2.41
N PHE A 100 6.55 0.48 -3.27
CA PHE A 100 6.42 1.91 -2.97
C PHE A 100 5.61 2.14 -1.69
N LEU A 101 4.41 1.57 -1.60
CA LEU A 101 3.53 1.71 -0.43
C LEU A 101 4.20 1.20 0.84
N LEU A 102 4.91 0.07 0.77
CA LEU A 102 5.66 -0.47 1.90
C LEU A 102 6.74 0.51 2.39
N MET A 103 7.47 1.14 1.47
CA MET A 103 8.47 2.15 1.82
C MET A 103 7.83 3.38 2.48
N GLN A 104 6.73 3.90 1.91
CA GLN A 104 6.02 5.05 2.50
C GLN A 104 5.48 4.72 3.89
N SER A 105 4.93 3.53 4.11
CA SER A 105 4.37 3.13 5.41
C SER A 105 5.39 3.14 6.56
N VAL A 106 6.68 3.06 6.25
CA VAL A 106 7.75 3.01 7.27
C VAL A 106 8.50 4.32 7.36
N HIS A 107 8.81 4.93 6.22
CA HIS A 107 9.72 6.07 6.15
C HIS A 107 9.01 7.42 6.01
N ASN A 108 7.70 7.41 5.76
CA ASN A 108 6.91 8.64 5.55
C ASN A 108 5.56 8.61 6.32
N PRO A 109 5.61 8.54 7.66
CA PRO A 109 4.39 8.38 8.47
C PRO A 109 3.43 9.57 8.40
N LEU A 110 3.89 10.73 7.94
CA LEU A 110 3.08 11.94 7.76
C LEU A 110 2.47 12.06 6.36
N ASN A 111 2.67 11.07 5.49
CA ASN A 111 2.20 11.07 4.11
C ASN A 111 2.58 12.32 3.31
N SER A 112 3.82 12.79 3.49
CA SER A 112 4.34 13.94 2.74
C SER A 112 4.60 13.56 1.29
N ILE A 113 3.89 14.19 0.35
CA ILE A 113 4.08 13.99 -1.09
C ILE A 113 5.50 14.37 -1.52
N GLU A 114 6.02 15.49 -1.03
CA GLU A 114 7.39 15.92 -1.32
C GLU A 114 8.42 14.89 -0.86
N GLN A 115 8.29 14.41 0.37
CA GLN A 115 9.19 13.38 0.90
C GLN A 115 9.12 12.09 0.08
N ALA A 116 7.92 11.64 -0.29
CA ALA A 116 7.74 10.45 -1.11
C ALA A 116 8.46 10.55 -2.46
N ILE A 117 8.28 11.67 -3.16
CA ILE A 117 8.89 11.91 -4.47
C ILE A 117 10.42 12.01 -4.36
N ARG A 118 10.91 12.81 -3.40
CA ARG A 118 12.36 13.02 -3.25
C ARG A 118 13.09 11.78 -2.77
N SER A 119 12.50 11.04 -1.81
CA SER A 119 13.11 9.80 -1.31
C SER A 119 13.09 8.69 -2.34
N TRP A 120 12.10 8.65 -3.24
CA TRP A 120 12.09 7.70 -4.35
C TRP A 120 13.30 7.87 -5.28
N ASN A 121 13.63 9.10 -5.61
CA ASN A 121 14.77 9.42 -6.48
C ASN A 121 16.13 9.40 -5.75
N GLY A 122 16.20 9.92 -4.54
CA GLY A 122 17.45 10.19 -3.82
C GLY A 122 17.69 9.32 -2.58
N GLY A 123 16.78 8.36 -2.28
CA GLY A 123 16.83 7.55 -1.06
C GLY A 123 16.39 8.32 0.19
N ASN A 124 16.35 7.64 1.35
CA ASN A 124 15.84 8.22 2.60
C ASN A 124 16.65 9.43 3.12
N HIS A 125 17.90 9.56 2.71
CA HIS A 125 18.80 10.69 3.04
C HIS A 125 19.00 11.62 1.85
N TYR A 126 17.95 11.84 1.06
CA TYR A 126 18.02 12.65 -0.15
C TYR A 126 18.51 14.08 0.09
N SER A 127 19.14 14.65 -0.92
CA SER A 127 19.46 16.09 -0.97
C SER A 127 18.33 16.82 -1.71
N VAL A 128 17.75 17.84 -1.10
CA VAL A 128 16.72 18.69 -1.73
C VAL A 128 17.25 19.25 -3.05
N LYS A 129 18.47 19.79 -3.06
CA LYS A 129 19.09 20.37 -4.26
C LYS A 129 19.25 19.33 -5.40
N ARG A 130 19.72 18.12 -5.08
CA ARG A 130 19.93 17.06 -6.09
C ARG A 130 18.63 16.49 -6.64
N THR A 131 17.59 16.44 -5.83
CA THR A 131 16.28 15.89 -6.22
C THR A 131 15.32 16.93 -6.78
N GLN A 132 15.70 18.22 -6.81
CA GLN A 132 14.81 19.32 -7.20
C GLN A 132 14.21 19.13 -8.61
N ARG A 133 15.06 18.86 -9.58
CA ARG A 133 14.63 18.65 -10.97
C ARG A 133 13.68 17.48 -11.15
N TYR A 134 13.91 16.39 -10.41
CA TYR A 134 13.04 15.23 -10.40
C TYR A 134 11.70 15.55 -9.76
N PHE A 135 11.72 16.18 -8.59
CA PHE A 135 10.54 16.63 -7.87
C PHE A 135 9.64 17.52 -8.75
N GLU A 136 10.21 18.50 -9.42
CA GLU A 136 9.46 19.39 -10.30
C GLU A 136 8.79 18.64 -11.47
N LYS A 137 9.48 17.65 -12.06
CA LYS A 137 8.91 16.82 -13.14
C LYS A 137 7.67 16.05 -12.67
N VAL A 138 7.76 15.40 -11.49
CA VAL A 138 6.64 14.65 -10.93
C VAL A 138 5.50 15.58 -10.56
N MET A 139 5.78 16.70 -9.87
CA MET A 139 4.77 17.69 -9.49
C MET A 139 4.04 18.33 -10.67
N LYS A 140 4.71 18.49 -11.81
CA LYS A 140 4.08 18.98 -13.05
C LYS A 140 2.99 18.03 -13.56
N LEU A 141 3.15 16.72 -13.34
CA LEU A 141 2.15 15.73 -13.73
C LEU A 141 0.99 15.65 -12.73
N LEU A 142 1.27 15.86 -11.44
CA LEU A 142 0.24 15.87 -10.39
C LEU A 142 -0.72 17.07 -10.46
N LYS A 143 -0.30 18.16 -11.09
CA LYS A 143 -1.11 19.40 -11.21
C LYS A 143 -2.00 19.42 -12.46
N LYS A 144 -1.94 18.39 -13.29
CA LYS A 144 -2.79 18.25 -14.49
C LYS A 144 -4.07 17.53 -14.14
#